data_8c76db28eac0e44b45130ed4a7dc304e
#
_entry.id   8c76db28eac0e44b45130ed4a7dc304e
#
_cell.length_a   1.000
_cell.length_b   1.000
_cell.length_c   1.000
_cell.angle_alpha   90.00
_cell.angle_beta   90.00
_cell.angle_gamma   90.00
#
_symmetry.space_group_name_H-M   'P 1'
#
loop_
_entity.id
_entity.type
_entity.pdbx_description
1 polymer ?
#
loop_
_entity_poly.entity_id
_entity_poly.type
_entity_poly.pdbx_seq_one_letter_code
_entity_poly.pdbx_strand_id
1 'polypeptide(L)'
;MLLCACGSDGARAGYTSQQQTIDGITIKLERPQQIAVLQDIESIVTLTDASGKPLNGATVYLEQDMPTMKMSSNQPLGEPLGNGQYRLKSVYTMDGAWVVVVHASVAGKDYAASFDQQVTPQQ
;
A
#
# COMPACT_ATOMS: atom_id res chain seq x y z
N MET A 1 14.22 -21.30 19.87
CA MET A 1 13.95 -20.81 19.43
C MET A 1 13.30 -20.26 18.72
N LEU A 2 13.29 -20.01 18.66
CA LEU A 2 12.86 -19.53 18.02
C LEU A 2 12.28 -18.91 17.36
N LEU A 3 11.98 -18.69 17.16
CA LEU A 3 11.61 -18.17 16.56
C LEU A 3 11.01 -17.57 15.88
N CYS A 4 10.91 -17.46 15.51
CA CYS A 4 10.50 -16.81 14.99
C CYS A 4 9.83 -16.26 14.42
N ALA A 5 9.68 -16.09 14.34
CA ALA A 5 8.98 -15.47 14.02
C ALA A 5 8.73 -14.82 13.24
N CYS A 6 9.15 -14.65 13.20
CA CYS A 6 9.00 -13.96 12.56
C CYS A 6 8.33 -13.78 11.61
N GLY A 7 8.57 -13.86 11.02
CA GLY A 7 7.97 -13.66 9.87
C GLY A 7 6.62 -13.62 10.02
N SER A 8 6.41 -13.83 10.97
CA SER A 8 5.21 -13.78 11.19
C SER A 8 4.54 -12.61 10.84
N ASP A 9 5.05 -11.70 10.39
CA ASP A 9 4.35 -10.63 9.95
C ASP A 9 3.31 -10.93 8.98
N GLY A 10 3.05 -12.15 8.64
CA GLY A 10 2.05 -12.51 7.72
C GLY A 10 2.34 -12.05 6.32
N ALA A 11 3.57 -11.94 5.98
CA ALA A 11 3.94 -11.58 4.64
C ALA A 11 3.40 -12.63 3.68
N ARG A 12 2.71 -12.19 2.65
CA ARG A 12 2.17 -13.11 1.65
C ARG A 12 3.29 -13.59 0.75
N ALA A 13 3.17 -14.83 0.28
CA ALA A 13 4.14 -15.37 -0.66
C ALA A 13 4.17 -14.50 -1.91
N GLY A 14 5.36 -14.09 -2.33
CA GLY A 14 5.50 -13.24 -3.49
C GLY A 14 5.21 -11.78 -3.25
N TYR A 15 4.95 -11.40 -2.01
CA TYR A 15 4.67 -10.01 -1.67
C TYR A 15 5.82 -9.42 -0.87
N THR A 16 5.98 -8.12 -0.96
CA THR A 16 6.93 -7.38 -0.14
C THR A 16 6.14 -6.34 0.65
N SER A 17 6.67 -5.93 1.78
CA SER A 17 6.01 -4.92 2.58
C SER A 17 6.95 -3.79 2.93
N GLN A 18 6.40 -2.59 2.99
CA GLN A 18 7.08 -1.41 3.45
C GLN A 18 6.14 -0.65 4.37
N GLN A 19 6.69 0.10 5.30
CA GLN A 19 5.83 0.87 6.19
C GLN A 19 6.46 2.20 6.53
N GLN A 20 5.62 3.15 6.87
CA GLN A 20 6.02 4.46 7.35
C GLN A 20 5.13 4.83 8.52
N THR A 21 5.68 5.57 9.48
CA THR A 21 4.91 6.06 10.60
C THR A 21 4.81 7.57 10.48
N ILE A 22 3.59 8.07 10.48
CA ILE A 22 3.31 9.49 10.29
C ILE A 22 2.37 9.94 11.42
N ASP A 23 2.85 10.85 12.26
CA ASP A 23 2.07 11.37 13.39
C ASP A 23 1.48 10.26 14.26
N GLY A 24 2.28 9.22 14.53
CA GLY A 24 1.86 8.12 15.37
C GLY A 24 1.05 7.04 14.68
N ILE A 25 0.72 7.22 13.42
CA ILE A 25 -0.02 6.23 12.64
C ILE A 25 0.97 5.48 11.75
N THR A 26 0.96 4.15 11.81
CA THR A 26 1.80 3.34 10.95
C THR A 26 0.98 2.89 9.75
N ILE A 27 1.48 3.19 8.57
CA ILE A 27 0.89 2.81 7.30
C ILE A 27 1.79 1.75 6.68
N LYS A 28 1.31 0.52 6.60
CA LYS A 28 2.06 -0.59 6.04
C LYS A 28 1.44 -0.95 4.70
N LEU A 29 2.28 -1.01 3.67
CA LEU A 29 1.83 -1.36 2.32
C LEU A 29 2.44 -2.70 1.93
N GLU A 30 1.60 -3.67 1.63
CA GLU A 30 2.01 -4.97 1.11
C GLU A 30 1.59 -5.07 -0.33
N ARG A 31 2.50 -5.47 -1.20
CA ARG A 31 2.25 -5.53 -2.63
C ARG A 31 3.13 -6.61 -3.25
N PRO A 32 2.80 -7.08 -4.47
CA PRO A 32 3.64 -8.08 -5.12
C PRO A 32 5.06 -7.58 -5.31
N GLN A 33 6.02 -8.49 -5.19
CA GLN A 33 7.44 -8.16 -5.37
C GLN A 33 7.73 -7.69 -6.77
N GLN A 34 7.04 -8.24 -7.75
CA GLN A 34 7.19 -7.85 -9.14
C GLN A 34 5.87 -7.38 -9.68
N ILE A 35 5.87 -6.18 -10.21
CA ILE A 35 4.66 -5.58 -10.78
C ILE A 35 4.96 -5.24 -12.23
N ALA A 36 4.13 -5.77 -13.13
CA ALA A 36 4.26 -5.52 -14.56
C ALA A 36 3.06 -4.70 -15.03
N VAL A 37 3.22 -4.07 -16.20
CA VAL A 37 2.14 -3.27 -16.78
C VAL A 37 0.95 -4.16 -17.17
N LEU A 38 -0.22 -3.57 -17.12
CA LEU A 38 -1.47 -4.19 -17.60
C LEU A 38 -1.84 -5.47 -16.85
N GLN A 39 -1.41 -5.59 -15.61
CA GLN A 39 -1.80 -6.69 -14.74
C GLN A 39 -2.62 -6.14 -13.59
N ASP A 40 -3.57 -6.92 -13.12
CA ASP A 40 -4.33 -6.55 -11.93
C ASP A 40 -3.44 -6.73 -10.71
N ILE A 41 -3.22 -5.65 -10.00
CA ILE A 41 -2.35 -5.65 -8.82
C ILE A 41 -3.23 -5.47 -7.59
N GLU A 42 -3.10 -6.38 -6.65
CA GLU A 42 -3.83 -6.29 -5.40
C GLU A 42 -2.84 -5.92 -4.30
N SER A 43 -3.10 -4.81 -3.63
CA SER A 43 -2.26 -4.33 -2.54
C SER A 43 -3.06 -4.33 -1.25
N ILE A 44 -2.38 -4.53 -0.14
CA ILE A 44 -3.00 -4.51 1.18
C ILE A 44 -2.35 -3.39 1.99
N VAL A 45 -3.17 -2.50 2.52
CA VAL A 45 -2.72 -1.46 3.43
C VAL A 45 -3.19 -1.82 4.83
N THR A 46 -2.28 -1.77 5.80
CA THR A 46 -2.61 -2.01 7.19
C THR A 46 -2.34 -0.74 7.96
N LEU A 47 -3.31 -0.30 8.74
CA LEU A 47 -3.21 0.90 9.55
C LEU A 47 -3.25 0.54 11.02
N THR A 48 -2.27 1.05 11.77
CA THR A 48 -2.22 0.85 13.21
C THR A 48 -1.90 2.18 13.88
N ASP A 49 -2.37 2.34 15.12
CA ASP A 49 -2.05 3.55 15.88
C ASP A 49 -0.74 3.36 16.64
N ALA A 50 -0.39 4.34 17.45
CA ALA A 50 0.89 4.33 18.16
C ALA A 50 1.01 3.17 19.13
N SER A 51 -0.09 2.62 19.59
CA SER A 51 -0.08 1.47 20.49
C SER A 51 -0.16 0.15 19.75
N GLY A 52 -0.18 0.17 18.42
CA GLY A 52 -0.26 -1.06 17.63
C GLY A 52 -1.68 -1.54 17.40
N LYS A 53 -2.67 -0.75 17.78
CA LYS A 53 -4.06 -1.14 17.63
C LYS A 53 -4.52 -0.91 16.20
N PRO A 54 -5.21 -1.87 15.57
CA PRO A 54 -5.67 -1.69 14.20
C PRO A 54 -6.72 -0.58 14.11
N LEU A 55 -6.65 0.17 13.03
CA LEU A 55 -7.56 1.29 12.79
C LEU A 55 -8.57 0.89 11.72
N ASN A 56 -9.78 0.61 12.16
CA ASN A 56 -10.88 0.30 11.27
C ASN A 56 -11.66 1.56 10.97
N GLY A 57 -12.44 1.55 9.92
CA GLY A 57 -13.31 2.68 9.60
C GLY A 57 -12.62 3.85 8.93
N ALA A 58 -11.38 3.66 8.50
CA ALA A 58 -10.68 4.71 7.76
C ALA A 58 -11.08 4.67 6.30
N THR A 59 -10.89 5.80 5.62
CA THR A 59 -11.00 5.85 4.16
C THR A 59 -9.59 5.81 3.61
N VAL A 60 -9.29 4.79 2.80
CA VAL A 60 -7.95 4.57 2.27
C VAL A 60 -8.02 4.56 0.76
N TYR A 61 -7.12 5.29 0.10
CA TYR A 61 -7.01 5.22 -1.34
C TYR A 61 -5.56 5.40 -1.75
N LEU A 62 -5.25 4.97 -2.97
CA LEU A 62 -3.91 5.11 -3.52
C LEU A 62 -3.91 6.20 -4.58
N GLU A 63 -2.80 6.90 -4.65
CA GLU A 63 -2.52 7.79 -5.74
C GLU A 63 -1.25 7.28 -6.41
N GLN A 64 -1.32 6.98 -7.70
CA GLN A 64 -0.20 6.43 -8.44
C GLN A 64 0.23 7.43 -9.49
N ASP A 65 1.50 7.78 -9.51
CA ASP A 65 2.00 8.81 -10.41
C ASP A 65 3.43 8.48 -10.84
N MET A 66 3.80 8.97 -12.01
CA MET A 66 5.18 8.88 -12.47
C MET A 66 5.81 10.26 -12.31
N PRO A 67 6.92 10.36 -11.55
CA PRO A 67 7.52 11.69 -11.33
C PRO A 67 7.98 12.37 -12.62
N THR A 68 8.33 11.56 -13.63
CA THR A 68 8.83 12.11 -14.88
C THR A 68 7.74 12.44 -15.88
N MET A 69 6.51 12.04 -15.63
CA MET A 69 5.44 12.20 -16.60
C MET A 69 4.11 12.31 -15.86
N LYS A 70 3.55 13.50 -15.85
CA LYS A 70 2.26 13.70 -15.21
C LYS A 70 1.16 12.99 -15.99
N MET A 71 0.38 12.22 -15.29
CA MET A 71 -0.72 11.49 -15.89
C MET A 71 -1.92 11.61 -14.98
N SER A 72 -3.10 11.43 -15.56
CA SER A 72 -4.29 11.27 -14.75
C SER A 72 -4.13 10.04 -13.91
N SER A 73 -4.13 10.18 -12.62
CA SER A 73 -3.95 9.00 -11.80
C SER A 73 -5.27 8.39 -11.48
N ASN A 74 -5.28 7.08 -11.50
CA ASN A 74 -6.35 6.29 -10.99
C ASN A 74 -6.21 6.28 -9.48
N GLN A 75 -7.30 6.47 -8.76
CA GLN A 75 -7.26 6.52 -7.31
C GLN A 75 -8.14 5.41 -6.74
N PRO A 76 -7.63 4.17 -6.76
CA PRO A 76 -8.42 3.06 -6.24
C PRO A 76 -8.73 3.24 -4.76
N LEU A 77 -9.95 2.89 -4.39
CA LEU A 77 -10.43 3.04 -3.03
C LEU A 77 -10.29 1.70 -2.30
N GLY A 78 -9.82 1.76 -1.06
CA GLY A 78 -9.60 0.57 -0.27
C GLY A 78 -10.87 -0.08 0.20
N GLU A 79 -10.93 -1.40 0.10
CA GLU A 79 -12.02 -2.20 0.61
C GLU A 79 -11.65 -2.70 2.01
N PRO A 80 -12.43 -2.36 3.04
CA PRO A 80 -12.07 -2.79 4.40
C PRO A 80 -12.14 -4.31 4.53
N LEU A 81 -11.11 -4.89 5.12
CA LEU A 81 -11.03 -6.32 5.37
C LEU A 81 -11.13 -6.66 6.85
N GLY A 82 -11.17 -5.66 7.72
CA GLY A 82 -11.09 -5.87 9.16
C GLY A 82 -9.65 -5.84 9.64
N ASN A 83 -9.46 -5.75 10.94
CA ASN A 83 -8.14 -5.71 11.57
C ASN A 83 -7.23 -4.61 11.01
N GLY A 84 -7.83 -3.48 10.64
CA GLY A 84 -7.07 -2.36 10.10
C GLY A 84 -6.53 -2.57 8.70
N GLN A 85 -7.00 -3.59 7.99
CA GLN A 85 -6.52 -3.91 6.65
C GLN A 85 -7.50 -3.45 5.59
N TYR A 86 -6.94 -2.99 4.47
CA TYR A 86 -7.73 -2.48 3.34
C TYR A 86 -7.11 -3.02 2.06
N ARG A 87 -7.96 -3.52 1.16
CA ARG A 87 -7.51 -4.10 -0.11
C ARG A 87 -7.74 -3.10 -1.22
N LEU A 88 -6.70 -2.89 -2.03
CA LEU A 88 -6.78 -1.96 -3.15
C LEU A 88 -6.35 -2.67 -4.41
N LYS A 89 -7.08 -2.44 -5.49
CA LYS A 89 -6.78 -3.04 -6.79
C LYS A 89 -6.40 -1.94 -7.75
N SER A 90 -5.33 -2.16 -8.47
CA SER A 90 -4.82 -1.15 -9.40
C SER A 90 -4.20 -1.81 -10.61
N VAL A 91 -4.01 -1.02 -11.66
CA VAL A 91 -3.35 -1.44 -12.89
C VAL A 91 -2.39 -0.32 -13.27
N TYR A 92 -1.16 -0.70 -13.61
CA TYR A 92 -0.19 0.26 -14.11
C TYR A 92 -0.16 0.20 -15.63
N THR A 93 -0.22 1.35 -16.27
CA THR A 93 -0.34 1.41 -17.72
C THR A 93 0.98 1.60 -18.45
N MET A 94 2.04 1.90 -17.71
CA MET A 94 3.37 2.09 -18.28
C MET A 94 4.41 1.52 -17.36
N ASP A 95 5.50 1.01 -17.92
CA ASP A 95 6.62 0.56 -17.10
C ASP A 95 7.47 1.76 -16.70
N GLY A 96 8.28 1.59 -15.69
CA GLY A 96 9.16 2.62 -15.19
C GLY A 96 9.04 2.83 -13.71
N ALA A 97 9.53 3.98 -13.25
CA ALA A 97 9.52 4.32 -11.84
C ALA A 97 8.26 5.10 -11.50
N TRP A 98 7.51 4.60 -10.54
CA TRP A 98 6.28 5.21 -10.08
C TRP A 98 6.42 5.57 -8.61
N VAL A 99 5.61 6.52 -8.17
CA VAL A 99 5.43 6.81 -6.76
C VAL A 99 4.00 6.47 -6.41
N VAL A 100 3.83 5.68 -5.37
CA VAL A 100 2.52 5.30 -4.85
C VAL A 100 2.34 6.02 -3.53
N VAL A 101 1.33 6.85 -3.44
CA VAL A 101 1.00 7.54 -2.19
C VAL A 101 -0.23 6.89 -1.61
N VAL A 102 -0.09 6.39 -0.39
CA VAL A 102 -1.22 5.83 0.35
C VAL A 102 -1.83 6.96 1.16
N HIS A 103 -3.08 7.26 0.87
CA HIS A 103 -3.83 8.26 1.62
C HIS A 103 -4.77 7.56 2.57
N ALA A 104 -4.76 7.97 3.83
CA ALA A 104 -5.65 7.41 4.84
C ALA A 104 -6.30 8.55 5.59
N SER A 105 -7.62 8.53 5.67
CA SER A 105 -8.38 9.50 6.44
C SER A 105 -8.91 8.78 7.67
N VAL A 106 -8.46 9.19 8.84
CA VAL A 106 -8.82 8.54 10.11
C VAL A 106 -9.38 9.61 11.02
N ALA A 107 -10.62 9.44 11.44
CA ALA A 107 -11.26 10.36 12.37
C ALA A 107 -11.16 11.82 11.92
N GLY A 108 -11.32 12.05 10.63
CA GLY A 108 -11.30 13.40 10.07
C GLY A 108 -9.92 13.97 9.80
N LYS A 109 -8.87 13.20 10.03
CA LYS A 109 -7.51 13.65 9.78
C LYS A 109 -6.89 12.83 8.66
N ASP A 110 -6.21 13.50 7.74
CA ASP A 110 -5.60 12.85 6.59
C ASP A 110 -4.14 12.54 6.83
N TYR A 111 -3.73 11.34 6.43
CA TYR A 111 -2.35 10.91 6.50
C TYR A 111 -1.94 10.44 5.11
N ALA A 112 -0.70 10.68 4.73
CA ALA A 112 -0.19 10.26 3.43
C ALA A 112 1.22 9.71 3.56
N ALA A 113 1.46 8.56 2.96
CA ALA A 113 2.78 7.93 2.95
C ALA A 113 3.15 7.60 1.52
N SER A 114 4.36 7.96 1.10
CA SER A 114 4.83 7.76 -0.26
C SER A 114 5.77 6.57 -0.33
N PHE A 115 5.58 5.73 -1.34
CA PHE A 115 6.40 4.55 -1.57
C PHE A 115 6.83 4.51 -3.03
N ASP A 116 8.07 4.15 -3.27
CA ASP A 116 8.55 3.97 -4.63
C ASP A 116 8.10 2.64 -5.17
N GLN A 117 7.78 2.59 -6.45
CA GLN A 117 7.34 1.37 -7.09
C GLN A 117 7.96 1.26 -8.47
N GLN A 118 8.66 0.16 -8.71
CA GLN A 118 9.20 -0.14 -10.03
C GLN A 118 8.22 -1.03 -10.77
N VAL A 119 7.88 -0.65 -11.99
CA VAL A 119 6.96 -1.40 -12.83
C VAL A 119 7.74 -1.89 -14.04
N THR A 120 7.66 -3.20 -14.31
CA THR A 120 8.38 -3.81 -15.42
C THR A 120 7.48 -3.93 -16.64
N PRO A 121 8.08 -4.07 -17.84
CA PRO A 121 7.27 -4.32 -19.03
C PRO A 121 6.52 -5.64 -18.92
N GLN A 122 5.41 -5.71 -19.63
CA GLN A 122 4.63 -6.93 -19.67
C GLN A 122 5.43 -8.04 -20.33
N GLN A 123 5.35 -9.22 -19.78
CA GLN A 123 6.10 -10.36 -20.30
C GLN A 123 5.24 -11.29 -21.12
#